data_24c03d138076bd0a3aff83b3b4ff1d2f
#
_entry.id   24c03d138076bd0a3aff83b3b4ff1d2f
#
_cell.length_a   1.000
_cell.length_b   1.000
_cell.length_c   1.000
_cell.angle_alpha   90.00
_cell.angle_beta   90.00
_cell.angle_gamma   90.00
#
_symmetry.space_group_name_H-M   'P 1'
#
loop_
_entity.id
_entity.type
_entity.pdbx_description
1 polymer ?
#
loop_
_entity_poly.entity_id
_entity_poly.type
_entity_poly.pdbx_seq_one_letter_code
_entity_poly.pdbx_strand_id
1 'polypeptide(L)'
;MKFFIDTANVDDIRKANDMGVICGVTTNPSLIAKEGRDFNEVIKEITGIVDGPISGEAKATTADAEGMIKEGREIAAIHPNMVVKIPMTVEGLKAVKVLSSEGIKCNVTLIFSANQALLAARAGAAYVSPFLGRLDDISQPGIQLIEDIVGIFSNYDIQTEIICASVRNPIHITDCALAGADIATVPYKVIEQMVHHPLTDAGIEKFQKDYKAVFGE
;
A
#
# COMPACT_ATOMS: atom_id res chain seq x y z
N MET A 1 -1.33 -7.73 -10.51
CA MET A 1 -1.35 -6.98 -9.24
C MET A 1 -0.28 -5.89 -9.29
N LYS A 2 -0.62 -4.66 -8.93
CA LYS A 2 0.32 -3.53 -8.83
C LYS A 2 1.08 -3.57 -7.51
N PHE A 3 2.28 -3.00 -7.45
CA PHE A 3 3.03 -2.86 -6.20
C PHE A 3 3.15 -1.40 -5.78
N PHE A 4 2.81 -1.15 -4.51
CA PHE A 4 3.20 0.06 -3.78
C PHE A 4 4.29 -0.31 -2.78
N ILE A 5 5.09 0.66 -2.36
CA ILE A 5 6.02 0.46 -1.26
C ILE A 5 5.43 1.04 0.04
N ASP A 6 5.56 0.28 1.15
CA ASP A 6 5.04 0.68 2.47
C ASP A 6 6.17 1.21 3.35
N THR A 7 6.53 2.47 3.14
CA THR A 7 7.58 3.14 3.90
C THR A 7 7.51 4.66 3.74
N ALA A 8 8.09 5.40 4.68
CA ALA A 8 8.39 6.82 4.55
C ALA A 8 9.90 7.07 4.35
N ASN A 9 10.72 6.01 4.32
CA ASN A 9 12.15 6.12 4.07
C ASN A 9 12.42 6.39 2.58
N VAL A 10 12.95 7.56 2.31
CA VAL A 10 13.15 8.06 0.94
C VAL A 10 14.18 7.23 0.18
N ASP A 11 15.22 6.74 0.85
CA ASP A 11 16.27 5.92 0.22
C ASP A 11 15.72 4.56 -0.22
N ASP A 12 14.86 3.93 0.59
CA ASP A 12 14.19 2.68 0.22
C ASP A 12 13.23 2.89 -0.95
N ILE A 13 12.52 4.04 -0.97
CA ILE A 13 11.64 4.40 -2.09
C ILE A 13 12.44 4.58 -3.38
N ARG A 14 13.58 5.29 -3.34
CA ARG A 14 14.45 5.45 -4.51
C ARG A 14 14.93 4.11 -5.04
N LYS A 15 15.46 3.24 -4.19
CA LYS A 15 15.92 1.90 -4.58
C LYS A 15 14.82 1.08 -5.25
N ALA A 16 13.62 1.04 -4.66
CA ALA A 16 12.50 0.31 -5.24
C ALA A 16 12.01 0.93 -6.55
N ASN A 17 12.02 2.27 -6.65
CA ASN A 17 11.65 2.98 -7.87
C ASN A 17 12.67 2.72 -9.00
N ASP A 18 13.96 2.69 -8.69
CA ASP A 18 15.03 2.37 -9.66
C ASP A 18 14.92 0.95 -10.21
N MET A 19 14.38 0.01 -9.43
CA MET A 19 14.05 -1.35 -9.90
C MET A 19 12.89 -1.36 -10.91
N GLY A 20 12.09 -0.28 -10.99
CA GLY A 20 10.94 -0.17 -11.89
C GLY A 20 9.75 -1.04 -11.50
N VAL A 21 9.67 -1.50 -10.23
CA VAL A 21 8.64 -2.45 -9.80
C VAL A 21 7.49 -1.82 -9.04
N ILE A 22 7.64 -0.59 -8.54
CA ILE A 22 6.61 0.12 -7.79
C ILE A 22 5.93 1.19 -8.63
N CYS A 23 4.65 1.46 -8.34
CA CYS A 23 3.87 2.52 -8.97
C CYS A 23 3.09 3.38 -7.96
N GLY A 24 3.43 3.31 -6.68
CA GLY A 24 2.81 4.10 -5.62
C GLY A 24 3.46 3.88 -4.27
N VAL A 25 3.03 4.67 -3.29
CA VAL A 25 3.59 4.63 -1.92
C VAL A 25 2.45 4.69 -0.91
N THR A 26 2.54 3.88 0.15
CA THR A 26 1.74 4.10 1.35
C THR A 26 2.62 4.53 2.50
N THR A 27 2.18 5.54 3.22
CA THR A 27 2.76 5.95 4.49
C THR A 27 1.74 5.80 5.62
N ASN A 28 2.18 5.98 6.84
CA ASN A 28 1.33 6.07 8.01
C ASN A 28 2.05 6.86 9.11
N PRO A 29 1.34 7.32 10.17
CA PRO A 29 1.94 8.13 11.23
C PRO A 29 3.16 7.49 11.89
N SER A 30 3.18 6.17 12.04
CA SER A 30 4.30 5.45 12.65
C SER A 30 5.53 5.41 11.74
N LEU A 31 5.34 5.29 10.43
CA LEU A 31 6.43 5.32 9.45
C LEU A 31 7.03 6.73 9.36
N ILE A 32 6.19 7.76 9.28
CA ILE A 32 6.65 9.17 9.28
C ILE A 32 7.41 9.50 10.58
N ALA A 33 6.88 9.07 11.74
CA ALA A 33 7.53 9.32 13.02
C ALA A 33 8.94 8.70 13.12
N LYS A 34 9.16 7.55 12.48
CA LYS A 34 10.49 6.90 12.45
C LYS A 34 11.54 7.71 11.70
N GLU A 35 11.13 8.47 10.70
CA GLU A 35 12.06 9.31 9.94
C GLU A 35 12.50 10.56 10.72
N GLY A 36 11.76 10.97 11.76
CA GLY A 36 12.11 12.15 12.60
C GLY A 36 12.08 13.47 11.83
N ARG A 37 11.37 13.52 10.68
CA ARG A 37 11.28 14.67 9.75
C ARG A 37 9.86 15.21 9.68
N ASP A 38 9.72 16.43 9.18
CA ASP A 38 8.40 17.02 8.93
C ASP A 38 7.62 16.22 7.86
N PHE A 39 6.33 16.02 8.11
CA PHE A 39 5.45 15.26 7.21
C PHE A 39 5.42 15.85 5.79
N ASN A 40 5.26 17.18 5.68
CA ASN A 40 5.13 17.82 4.37
C ASN A 40 6.44 17.76 3.57
N GLU A 41 7.59 17.85 4.25
CA GLU A 41 8.89 17.73 3.61
C GLU A 41 9.10 16.32 3.04
N VAL A 42 8.82 15.29 3.84
CA VAL A 42 8.94 13.89 3.42
C VAL A 42 8.00 13.60 2.24
N ILE A 43 6.73 13.99 2.34
CA ILE A 43 5.76 13.76 1.27
C ILE A 43 6.15 14.48 -0.03
N LYS A 44 6.59 15.74 0.04
CA LYS A 44 7.06 16.47 -1.15
C LYS A 44 8.26 15.79 -1.81
N GLU A 45 9.19 15.24 -1.03
CA GLU A 45 10.31 14.49 -1.58
C GLU A 45 9.84 13.20 -2.26
N ILE A 46 8.93 12.46 -1.64
CA ILE A 46 8.33 11.24 -2.21
C ILE A 46 7.60 11.54 -3.53
N THR A 47 6.84 12.63 -3.61
CA THR A 47 6.14 13.03 -4.85
C THR A 47 7.09 13.36 -6.01
N GLY A 48 8.33 13.74 -5.70
CA GLY A 48 9.39 13.95 -6.70
C GLY A 48 10.07 12.68 -7.20
N ILE A 49 9.82 11.52 -6.54
CA ILE A 49 10.45 10.25 -6.88
C ILE A 49 9.46 9.33 -7.60
N VAL A 50 8.24 9.20 -7.08
CA VAL A 50 7.23 8.25 -7.59
C VAL A 50 6.10 9.01 -8.25
N ASP A 51 5.91 8.76 -9.55
CA ASP A 51 4.75 9.27 -10.30
C ASP A 51 3.59 8.29 -10.19
N GLY A 52 2.84 8.39 -9.12
CA GLY A 52 1.71 7.52 -8.83
C GLY A 52 1.03 7.86 -7.50
N PRO A 53 0.00 7.09 -7.08
CA PRO A 53 -0.72 7.36 -5.85
C PRO A 53 0.17 7.31 -4.60
N ILE A 54 0.10 8.35 -3.77
CA ILE A 54 0.85 8.45 -2.51
C ILE A 54 -0.14 8.65 -1.37
N SER A 55 -0.27 7.66 -0.50
CA SER A 55 -1.17 7.72 0.65
C SER A 55 -0.53 8.47 1.82
N GLY A 56 -1.09 9.65 2.15
CA GLY A 56 -0.81 10.41 3.36
C GLY A 56 -1.97 10.31 4.34
N GLU A 57 -1.69 9.93 5.59
CA GLU A 57 -2.73 9.66 6.59
C GLU A 57 -3.03 10.90 7.43
N ALA A 58 -4.31 11.12 7.73
CA ALA A 58 -4.75 12.10 8.71
C ALA A 58 -4.11 11.79 10.08
N LYS A 59 -3.92 12.82 10.92
CA LYS A 59 -3.26 12.67 12.22
C LYS A 59 -3.98 11.64 13.09
N ALA A 60 -3.21 10.77 13.72
CA ALA A 60 -3.75 9.72 14.60
C ALA A 60 -4.55 10.28 15.81
N THR A 61 -4.37 11.56 16.14
CA THR A 61 -5.08 12.25 17.22
C THR A 61 -6.40 12.89 16.78
N THR A 62 -6.67 12.97 15.47
CA THR A 62 -7.91 13.55 14.93
C THR A 62 -8.98 12.48 14.86
N ALA A 63 -9.98 12.57 15.74
CA ALA A 63 -11.01 11.55 15.90
C ALA A 63 -12.36 11.88 15.26
N ASP A 64 -12.64 13.13 14.95
CA ASP A 64 -13.92 13.60 14.40
C ASP A 64 -13.83 13.81 12.87
N ALA A 65 -15.00 13.74 12.23
CA ALA A 65 -15.10 13.85 10.78
C ALA A 65 -14.65 15.23 10.25
N GLU A 66 -15.00 16.31 10.96
CA GLU A 66 -14.67 17.68 10.53
C GLU A 66 -13.16 17.90 10.50
N GLY A 67 -12.46 17.45 11.55
CA GLY A 67 -11.00 17.49 11.61
C GLY A 67 -10.36 16.67 10.49
N MET A 68 -10.82 15.44 10.24
CA MET A 68 -10.31 14.58 9.16
C MET A 68 -10.57 15.19 7.78
N ILE A 69 -11.71 15.84 7.55
CA ILE A 69 -12.02 16.53 6.30
C ILE A 69 -11.06 17.70 6.09
N LYS A 70 -10.84 18.51 7.11
CA LYS A 70 -9.89 19.64 7.03
C LYS A 70 -8.49 19.16 6.69
N GLU A 71 -7.97 18.20 7.45
CA GLU A 71 -6.64 17.63 7.21
C GLU A 71 -6.56 16.93 5.84
N GLY A 72 -7.62 16.24 5.42
CA GLY A 72 -7.70 15.60 4.12
C GLY A 72 -7.56 16.56 2.95
N ARG A 73 -8.20 17.75 3.03
CA ARG A 73 -8.04 18.80 2.04
C ARG A 73 -6.61 19.37 2.02
N GLU A 74 -6.00 19.55 3.20
CA GLU A 74 -4.61 19.99 3.33
C GLU A 74 -3.64 18.97 2.70
N ILE A 75 -3.81 17.69 2.97
CA ILE A 75 -3.01 16.61 2.38
C ILE A 75 -3.19 16.55 0.86
N ALA A 76 -4.43 16.58 0.38
CA ALA A 76 -4.72 16.54 -1.05
C ALA A 76 -4.12 17.73 -1.82
N ALA A 77 -3.99 18.89 -1.18
CA ALA A 77 -3.42 20.09 -1.77
C ALA A 77 -1.89 20.03 -1.95
N ILE A 78 -1.20 19.08 -1.35
CA ILE A 78 0.27 18.96 -1.46
C ILE A 78 0.70 18.61 -2.89
N HIS A 79 0.00 17.64 -3.52
CA HIS A 79 0.32 17.18 -4.89
C HIS A 79 -0.89 16.45 -5.50
N PRO A 80 -1.09 16.48 -6.84
CA PRO A 80 -2.20 15.77 -7.51
C PRO A 80 -2.23 14.26 -7.28
N ASN A 81 -1.10 13.63 -7.00
CA ASN A 81 -0.99 12.19 -6.73
C ASN A 81 -1.35 11.81 -5.28
N MET A 82 -1.69 12.78 -4.43
CA MET A 82 -2.04 12.47 -3.04
C MET A 82 -3.36 11.71 -2.94
N VAL A 83 -3.34 10.73 -2.07
CA VAL A 83 -4.49 9.94 -1.62
C VAL A 83 -4.61 10.12 -0.11
N VAL A 84 -5.76 10.59 0.35
CA VAL A 84 -5.99 10.84 1.78
C VAL A 84 -6.29 9.52 2.48
N LYS A 85 -5.46 9.12 3.41
CA LYS A 85 -5.65 7.88 4.17
C LYS A 85 -6.42 8.17 5.45
N ILE A 86 -7.54 7.44 5.65
CA ILE A 86 -8.52 7.68 6.70
C ILE A 86 -8.78 6.36 7.45
N PRO A 87 -8.79 6.37 8.81
CA PRO A 87 -9.06 5.15 9.58
C PRO A 87 -10.52 4.70 9.46
N MET A 88 -10.75 3.38 9.51
CA MET A 88 -12.07 2.76 9.43
C MET A 88 -12.87 2.98 10.72
N THR A 89 -13.54 4.13 10.80
CA THR A 89 -14.43 4.53 11.90
C THR A 89 -15.69 5.15 11.33
N VAL A 90 -16.72 5.33 12.16
CA VAL A 90 -17.95 6.06 11.74
C VAL A 90 -17.61 7.47 11.28
N GLU A 91 -16.78 8.19 12.02
CA GLU A 91 -16.35 9.54 11.66
C GLU A 91 -15.46 9.55 10.41
N GLY A 92 -14.59 8.52 10.26
CA GLY A 92 -13.80 8.33 9.05
C GLY A 92 -14.68 8.13 7.81
N LEU A 93 -15.71 7.30 7.88
CA LEU A 93 -16.66 7.12 6.76
C LEU A 93 -17.41 8.41 6.39
N LYS A 94 -17.79 9.21 7.37
CA LYS A 94 -18.37 10.56 7.12
C LYS A 94 -17.38 11.46 6.38
N ALA A 95 -16.11 11.44 6.80
CA ALA A 95 -15.05 12.20 6.14
C ALA A 95 -14.81 11.73 4.70
N VAL A 96 -14.73 10.43 4.49
CA VAL A 96 -14.59 9.83 3.15
C VAL A 96 -15.72 10.27 2.21
N LYS A 97 -16.97 10.22 2.67
CA LYS A 97 -18.12 10.66 1.88
C LYS A 97 -17.97 12.10 1.39
N VAL A 98 -17.53 13.02 2.26
CA VAL A 98 -17.34 14.42 1.89
C VAL A 98 -16.17 14.59 0.94
N LEU A 99 -14.99 14.07 1.29
CA LEU A 99 -13.79 14.20 0.48
C LEU A 99 -13.95 13.57 -0.92
N SER A 100 -14.56 12.39 -1.02
CA SER A 100 -14.83 11.76 -2.31
C SER A 100 -15.80 12.55 -3.18
N SER A 101 -16.81 13.23 -2.59
CA SER A 101 -17.72 14.11 -3.32
C SER A 101 -17.03 15.37 -3.86
N GLU A 102 -15.90 15.74 -3.30
CA GLU A 102 -15.02 16.83 -3.74
C GLU A 102 -13.96 16.35 -4.77
N GLY A 103 -13.98 15.08 -5.17
CA GLY A 103 -13.02 14.49 -6.10
C GLY A 103 -11.68 14.10 -5.46
N ILE A 104 -11.57 14.15 -4.13
CA ILE A 104 -10.38 13.76 -3.38
C ILE A 104 -10.40 12.25 -3.17
N LYS A 105 -9.36 11.56 -3.67
CA LYS A 105 -9.23 10.12 -3.49
C LYS A 105 -8.92 9.78 -2.04
N CYS A 106 -9.68 8.82 -1.48
CA CYS A 106 -9.47 8.33 -0.12
C CYS A 106 -9.06 6.87 -0.12
N ASN A 107 -8.15 6.51 0.80
CA ASN A 107 -7.74 5.15 1.14
C ASN A 107 -8.19 4.85 2.57
N VAL A 108 -9.22 4.02 2.73
CA VAL A 108 -9.68 3.62 4.06
C VAL A 108 -8.80 2.52 4.62
N THR A 109 -8.17 2.81 5.75
CA THR A 109 -7.17 1.94 6.40
C THR A 109 -7.71 1.28 7.68
N LEU A 110 -6.93 0.34 8.23
CA LEU A 110 -7.27 -0.44 9.41
C LEU A 110 -8.54 -1.28 9.19
N ILE A 111 -8.61 -1.93 8.04
CA ILE A 111 -9.69 -2.84 7.69
C ILE A 111 -9.31 -4.26 8.09
N PHE A 112 -10.16 -4.91 8.87
CA PHE A 112 -10.00 -6.26 9.41
C PHE A 112 -11.21 -7.16 9.16
N SER A 113 -12.22 -6.69 8.41
CA SER A 113 -13.36 -7.49 7.98
C SER A 113 -13.87 -7.07 6.60
N ALA A 114 -14.47 -7.99 5.87
CA ALA A 114 -15.07 -7.69 4.58
C ALA A 114 -16.24 -6.70 4.68
N ASN A 115 -16.99 -6.71 5.79
CA ASN A 115 -18.03 -5.71 6.06
C ASN A 115 -17.48 -4.29 6.15
N GLN A 116 -16.32 -4.10 6.77
CA GLN A 116 -15.65 -2.80 6.83
C GLN A 116 -15.25 -2.32 5.43
N ALA A 117 -14.67 -3.20 4.61
CA ALA A 117 -14.30 -2.87 3.24
C ALA A 117 -15.52 -2.47 2.39
N LEU A 118 -16.64 -3.20 2.53
CA LEU A 118 -17.89 -2.90 1.84
C LEU A 118 -18.46 -1.54 2.24
N LEU A 119 -18.47 -1.20 3.53
CA LEU A 119 -18.91 0.10 4.03
C LEU A 119 -18.01 1.23 3.49
N ALA A 120 -16.69 1.04 3.49
CA ALA A 120 -15.75 2.02 2.96
C ALA A 120 -15.96 2.28 1.46
N ALA A 121 -16.15 1.21 0.67
CA ALA A 121 -16.44 1.32 -0.74
C ALA A 121 -17.75 2.10 -0.99
N ARG A 122 -18.80 1.81 -0.23
CA ARG A 122 -20.09 2.52 -0.33
C ARG A 122 -20.02 3.98 0.13
N ALA A 123 -19.09 4.31 1.01
CA ALA A 123 -18.83 5.71 1.39
C ALA A 123 -18.07 6.50 0.29
N GLY A 124 -17.57 5.85 -0.76
CA GLY A 124 -16.88 6.47 -1.89
C GLY A 124 -15.35 6.36 -1.82
N ALA A 125 -14.80 5.44 -1.03
CA ALA A 125 -13.37 5.20 -1.00
C ALA A 125 -12.84 4.77 -2.38
N ALA A 126 -11.74 5.38 -2.84
CA ALA A 126 -11.02 4.94 -4.03
C ALA A 126 -10.21 3.67 -3.75
N TYR A 127 -9.74 3.52 -2.52
CA TYR A 127 -8.95 2.38 -2.06
C TYR A 127 -9.42 1.92 -0.69
N VAL A 128 -9.25 0.62 -0.42
CA VAL A 128 -9.36 0.01 0.91
C VAL A 128 -8.07 -0.73 1.23
N SER A 129 -7.60 -0.59 2.47
CA SER A 129 -6.37 -1.26 2.93
C SER A 129 -6.68 -2.31 4.00
N PRO A 130 -7.03 -3.56 3.63
CA PRO A 130 -7.14 -4.68 4.56
C PRO A 130 -5.77 -5.15 5.04
N PHE A 131 -5.67 -5.42 6.35
CA PHE A 131 -4.42 -5.73 7.05
C PHE A 131 -4.26 -7.23 7.27
N LEU A 132 -3.82 -7.98 6.23
CA LEU A 132 -3.70 -9.43 6.34
C LEU A 132 -2.65 -9.87 7.39
N GLY A 133 -1.47 -9.27 7.43
CA GLY A 133 -0.43 -9.72 8.32
C GLY A 133 -0.73 -9.53 9.81
N ARG A 134 -1.54 -8.52 10.18
CA ARG A 134 -1.99 -8.38 11.58
C ARG A 134 -3.00 -9.44 12.00
N LEU A 135 -3.79 -9.98 11.06
CA LEU A 135 -4.65 -11.11 11.32
C LEU A 135 -3.83 -12.38 11.56
N ASP A 136 -2.78 -12.61 10.76
CA ASP A 136 -1.86 -13.73 10.98
C ASP A 136 -1.16 -13.63 12.33
N ASP A 137 -0.78 -12.42 12.78
CA ASP A 137 -0.17 -12.18 14.10
C ASP A 137 -1.06 -12.68 15.27
N ILE A 138 -2.40 -12.79 15.05
CA ILE A 138 -3.36 -13.31 16.02
C ILE A 138 -3.94 -14.68 15.63
N SER A 139 -3.25 -15.42 14.77
CA SER A 139 -3.62 -16.76 14.32
C SER A 139 -4.94 -16.82 13.54
N GLN A 140 -5.28 -15.78 12.83
CA GLN A 140 -6.38 -15.74 11.87
C GLN A 140 -5.81 -15.66 10.44
N PRO A 141 -6.17 -16.56 9.51
CA PRO A 141 -5.66 -16.51 8.14
C PRO A 141 -6.01 -15.19 7.46
N GLY A 142 -5.04 -14.29 7.34
CA GLY A 142 -5.26 -12.95 6.78
C GLY A 142 -5.63 -12.97 5.30
N ILE A 143 -5.19 -13.98 4.56
CA ILE A 143 -5.54 -14.13 3.15
C ILE A 143 -7.04 -14.33 2.93
N GLN A 144 -7.74 -14.99 3.86
CA GLN A 144 -9.20 -15.18 3.77
C GLN A 144 -9.94 -13.85 3.71
N LEU A 145 -9.48 -12.82 4.46
CA LEU A 145 -10.04 -11.48 4.38
C LEU A 145 -9.91 -10.89 2.97
N ILE A 146 -8.76 -11.09 2.32
CA ILE A 146 -8.52 -10.59 0.96
C ILE A 146 -9.45 -11.30 -0.04
N GLU A 147 -9.52 -12.63 0.01
CA GLU A 147 -10.40 -13.44 -0.84
C GLU A 147 -11.86 -13.03 -0.71
N ASP A 148 -12.34 -12.83 0.52
CA ASP A 148 -13.72 -12.40 0.79
C ASP A 148 -13.99 -11.02 0.18
N ILE A 149 -13.10 -10.06 0.35
CA ILE A 149 -13.26 -8.70 -0.20
C ILE A 149 -13.25 -8.74 -1.73
N VAL A 150 -12.29 -9.45 -2.35
CA VAL A 150 -12.20 -9.60 -3.81
C VAL A 150 -13.47 -10.22 -4.36
N GLY A 151 -13.96 -11.32 -3.74
CA GLY A 151 -15.20 -11.98 -4.14
C GLY A 151 -16.41 -11.06 -4.05
N ILE A 152 -16.54 -10.30 -2.96
CA ILE A 152 -17.65 -9.34 -2.78
C ILE A 152 -17.56 -8.22 -3.81
N PHE A 153 -16.39 -7.62 -3.99
CA PHE A 153 -16.22 -6.50 -4.91
C PHE A 153 -16.48 -6.93 -6.36
N SER A 154 -16.03 -8.12 -6.74
CA SER A 154 -16.32 -8.71 -8.05
C SER A 154 -17.81 -8.98 -8.27
N ASN A 155 -18.53 -9.52 -7.26
CA ASN A 155 -19.96 -9.82 -7.38
C ASN A 155 -20.84 -8.60 -7.62
N TYR A 156 -20.42 -7.43 -7.17
CA TYR A 156 -21.18 -6.18 -7.25
C TYR A 156 -20.54 -5.11 -8.13
N ASP A 157 -19.52 -5.47 -8.90
CA ASP A 157 -18.75 -4.55 -9.78
C ASP A 157 -18.30 -3.28 -9.06
N ILE A 158 -17.76 -3.45 -7.84
CA ILE A 158 -17.26 -2.36 -7.01
C ILE A 158 -15.89 -1.95 -7.52
N GLN A 159 -15.74 -0.67 -7.89
CA GLN A 159 -14.53 -0.12 -8.49
C GLN A 159 -13.46 0.33 -7.48
N THR A 160 -13.72 0.20 -6.19
CA THR A 160 -12.75 0.48 -5.13
C THR A 160 -11.61 -0.53 -5.20
N GLU A 161 -10.37 -0.07 -5.35
CA GLU A 161 -9.20 -0.96 -5.43
C GLU A 161 -8.76 -1.44 -4.04
N ILE A 162 -8.34 -2.70 -3.99
CA ILE A 162 -7.89 -3.38 -2.77
C ILE A 162 -6.38 -3.26 -2.65
N ILE A 163 -5.88 -2.58 -1.61
CA ILE A 163 -4.46 -2.50 -1.25
C ILE A 163 -4.18 -3.47 -0.11
N CYS A 164 -3.65 -4.66 -0.41
CA CYS A 164 -3.22 -5.59 0.61
C CYS A 164 -2.12 -4.97 1.46
N ALA A 165 -2.39 -4.75 2.74
CA ALA A 165 -1.52 -4.05 3.68
C ALA A 165 -1.03 -4.96 4.81
N SER A 166 -0.01 -4.50 5.54
CA SER A 166 0.62 -5.30 6.61
C SER A 166 1.27 -6.58 6.08
N VAL A 167 1.80 -6.54 4.87
CA VAL A 167 2.55 -7.64 4.25
C VAL A 167 3.82 -7.95 5.05
N ARG A 168 4.10 -9.24 5.29
CA ARG A 168 5.21 -9.69 6.14
C ARG A 168 6.30 -10.45 5.38
N ASN A 169 5.94 -11.10 4.27
CA ASN A 169 6.83 -12.03 3.55
C ASN A 169 6.37 -12.21 2.09
N PRO A 170 7.21 -12.83 1.22
CA PRO A 170 6.86 -13.09 -0.18
C PRO A 170 5.65 -14.00 -0.40
N ILE A 171 5.32 -14.89 0.54
CA ILE A 171 4.16 -15.79 0.42
C ILE A 171 2.87 -14.96 0.41
N HIS A 172 2.76 -13.96 1.29
CA HIS A 172 1.62 -13.01 1.28
C HIS A 172 1.40 -12.38 -0.11
N ILE A 173 2.48 -12.05 -0.80
CA ILE A 173 2.40 -11.45 -2.14
C ILE A 173 1.81 -12.43 -3.15
N THR A 174 2.29 -13.67 -3.13
CA THR A 174 1.78 -14.73 -4.02
C THR A 174 0.30 -15.00 -3.75
N ASP A 175 -0.07 -15.13 -2.48
CA ASP A 175 -1.44 -15.42 -2.07
C ASP A 175 -2.40 -14.26 -2.45
N CYS A 176 -2.02 -13.01 -2.19
CA CYS A 176 -2.79 -11.84 -2.59
C CYS A 176 -2.95 -11.74 -4.12
N ALA A 177 -1.90 -12.08 -4.88
CA ALA A 177 -1.96 -12.07 -6.33
C ALA A 177 -2.89 -13.18 -6.87
N LEU A 178 -2.86 -14.37 -6.27
CA LEU A 178 -3.74 -15.49 -6.63
C LEU A 178 -5.20 -15.19 -6.24
N ALA A 179 -5.43 -14.51 -5.14
CA ALA A 179 -6.75 -14.04 -4.72
C ALA A 179 -7.35 -12.99 -5.68
N GLY A 180 -6.53 -12.35 -6.51
CA GLY A 180 -6.98 -11.34 -7.46
C GLY A 180 -7.04 -9.91 -6.90
N ALA A 181 -6.30 -9.61 -5.84
CA ALA A 181 -6.20 -8.26 -5.29
C ALA A 181 -5.53 -7.29 -6.29
N ASP A 182 -5.91 -6.02 -6.26
CA ASP A 182 -5.44 -5.00 -7.21
C ASP A 182 -4.00 -4.58 -6.94
N ILE A 183 -3.67 -4.37 -5.66
CA ILE A 183 -2.42 -3.77 -5.19
C ILE A 183 -1.93 -4.51 -3.95
N ALA A 184 -0.62 -4.70 -3.81
CA ALA A 184 0.01 -5.00 -2.53
C ALA A 184 0.95 -3.85 -2.16
N THR A 185 0.85 -3.35 -0.93
CA THR A 185 1.83 -2.41 -0.41
C THR A 185 2.86 -3.15 0.45
N VAL A 186 4.11 -3.07 0.04
CA VAL A 186 5.16 -4.03 0.40
C VAL A 186 6.33 -3.30 1.06
N PRO A 187 6.79 -3.72 2.25
CA PRO A 187 8.03 -3.19 2.82
C PRO A 187 9.24 -3.50 1.92
N TYR A 188 10.20 -2.57 1.82
CA TYR A 188 11.38 -2.73 0.95
C TYR A 188 12.10 -4.06 1.17
N LYS A 189 12.29 -4.47 2.42
CA LYS A 189 12.90 -5.76 2.77
C LYS A 189 12.19 -6.96 2.13
N VAL A 190 10.87 -6.92 2.01
CA VAL A 190 10.11 -8.00 1.38
C VAL A 190 10.29 -7.96 -0.14
N ILE A 191 10.38 -6.76 -0.75
CA ILE A 191 10.71 -6.63 -2.18
C ILE A 191 12.08 -7.26 -2.46
N GLU A 192 13.10 -6.98 -1.63
CA GLU A 192 14.42 -7.61 -1.75
C GLU A 192 14.33 -9.13 -1.65
N GLN A 193 13.57 -9.66 -0.68
CA GLN A 193 13.38 -11.11 -0.52
C GLN A 193 12.75 -11.77 -1.76
N MET A 194 11.86 -11.08 -2.47
CA MET A 194 11.21 -11.61 -3.68
C MET A 194 12.19 -11.78 -4.84
N VAL A 195 13.29 -11.05 -4.86
CA VAL A 195 14.32 -11.15 -5.91
C VAL A 195 15.22 -12.37 -5.72
N HIS A 196 15.48 -12.78 -4.48
CA HIS A 196 16.43 -13.82 -4.16
C HIS A 196 15.83 -15.23 -4.29
N HIS A 197 16.51 -16.09 -5.07
CA HIS A 197 16.20 -17.51 -5.16
C HIS A 197 17.49 -18.32 -5.35
N PRO A 198 17.73 -19.38 -4.54
CA PRO A 198 18.99 -20.17 -4.63
C PRO A 198 19.28 -20.74 -6.01
N LEU A 199 18.25 -21.12 -6.77
CA LEU A 199 18.42 -21.63 -8.13
C LEU A 199 18.77 -20.53 -9.14
N THR A 200 18.36 -19.28 -8.91
CA THR A 200 18.78 -18.14 -9.72
C THR A 200 20.27 -17.89 -9.53
N ASP A 201 20.74 -17.85 -8.29
CA ASP A 201 22.14 -17.62 -7.96
C ASP A 201 23.03 -18.75 -8.57
N ALA A 202 22.66 -20.02 -8.34
CA ALA A 202 23.35 -21.17 -8.93
C ALA A 202 23.33 -21.16 -10.48
N GLY A 203 22.20 -20.70 -11.07
CA GLY A 203 22.06 -20.56 -12.52
C GLY A 203 23.01 -19.50 -13.09
N ILE A 204 23.10 -18.34 -12.43
CA ILE A 204 24.03 -17.26 -12.83
C ILE A 204 25.48 -17.74 -12.74
N GLU A 205 25.88 -18.36 -11.63
CA GLU A 205 27.22 -18.90 -11.45
C GLU A 205 27.59 -19.91 -12.54
N LYS A 206 26.67 -20.84 -12.87
CA LYS A 206 26.86 -21.80 -13.95
C LYS A 206 27.04 -21.10 -15.29
N PHE A 207 26.18 -20.14 -15.64
CA PHE A 207 26.28 -19.42 -16.92
C PHE A 207 27.61 -18.66 -17.04
N GLN A 208 28.05 -18.00 -15.96
CA GLN A 208 29.33 -17.31 -15.92
C GLN A 208 30.49 -18.28 -16.15
N LYS A 209 30.48 -19.47 -15.50
CA LYS A 209 31.48 -20.49 -15.67
C LYS A 209 31.53 -21.01 -17.10
N ASP A 210 30.39 -21.35 -17.68
CA ASP A 210 30.27 -21.86 -19.03
C ASP A 210 30.75 -20.82 -20.06
N TYR A 211 30.38 -19.54 -19.87
CA TYR A 211 30.82 -18.43 -20.71
C TYR A 211 32.36 -18.27 -20.69
N LYS A 212 32.94 -18.21 -19.50
CA LYS A 212 34.41 -18.12 -19.33
C LYS A 212 35.16 -19.28 -19.95
N ALA A 213 34.62 -20.48 -19.88
CA ALA A 213 35.25 -21.66 -20.48
C ALA A 213 35.35 -21.60 -22.02
N VAL A 214 34.40 -20.88 -22.65
CA VAL A 214 34.36 -20.76 -24.13
C VAL A 214 35.06 -19.51 -24.62
N PHE A 215 34.92 -18.38 -23.93
CA PHE A 215 35.37 -17.07 -24.42
C PHE A 215 36.59 -16.52 -23.68
N GLY A 216 37.03 -17.12 -22.58
CA GLY A 216 38.30 -16.79 -21.90
C GLY A 216 38.31 -15.50 -21.11
N GLU A 217 37.15 -14.96 -20.73
CA GLU A 217 37.00 -13.71 -19.91
C GLU A 217 36.74 -14.03 -18.45
#